data_e47ccb4e6426ff37448927a1aa1055e8
#
_entry.id   e47ccb4e6426ff37448927a1aa1055e8
#
_cell.length_a   1.000
_cell.length_b   1.000
_cell.length_c   1.000
_cell.angle_alpha   90.00
_cell.angle_beta   90.00
_cell.angle_gamma   90.00
#
_symmetry.space_group_name_H-M   'P 1'
#
loop_
_entity.id
_entity.type
_entity.pdbx_description
1 polymer ?
#
loop_
_entity_poly.entity_id
_entity_poly.type
_entity_poly.pdbx_seq_one_letter_code
_entity_poly.pdbx_strand_id
1 'polypeptide(L)'
;MLLLACATDNAQLQPEPQVDHHAHMMGMHDVVPDAQGRQLYGMPHEMSPATLAELRDKNLFPGLTDEQIAGMMRAMGSNYAWYISGSQLRGEQGVLILAHGFGDHGDRTLRDSMQPVGDQQPTAFAFGMSMGMSSHIQLALDGLTAAGAQQIAVIPAASSPYSTLMRQWEYIFALRADAEYATVPQISTSATVQFARPLEDHPLVAAMLIDHAAEISLDPHGEEIIIVAHGPVDEQDNQAQLATMENLAEYLRAEGYAGVHAVTLQDDAPREVRAENVRQLRALVDEINAQGHEVLVITNLLGTRMVQASIRRDLNGLKYRYNFKGLVEHEKFIEWVNASANEALAEIP
;
A
#
# COMPACT_ATOMS: atom_id res chain seq x y z
N MET A 1 28.51 54.04 -37.42
CA MET A 1 27.29 53.28 -37.67
C MET A 1 27.68 51.81 -37.69
N LEU A 2 27.67 51.15 -36.51
CA LEU A 2 28.03 49.76 -36.34
C LEU A 2 26.71 49.00 -36.10
N LEU A 3 26.40 48.06 -37.00
CA LEU A 3 25.33 47.10 -36.84
C LEU A 3 25.81 45.92 -36.00
N LEU A 4 25.24 45.74 -34.80
CA LEU A 4 25.36 44.51 -34.03
C LEU A 4 24.34 43.49 -34.57
N ALA A 5 24.86 42.36 -35.08
CA ALA A 5 24.05 41.18 -35.38
C ALA A 5 23.84 40.38 -34.11
N CYS A 6 22.59 40.24 -33.66
CA CYS A 6 22.19 39.28 -32.63
C CYS A 6 22.18 37.88 -33.26
N ALA A 7 23.09 37.02 -32.81
CA ALA A 7 23.02 35.59 -33.08
C ALA A 7 22.01 35.00 -32.08
N THR A 8 20.92 34.46 -32.58
CA THR A 8 20.00 33.63 -31.81
C THR A 8 20.55 32.22 -31.73
N ASP A 9 21.10 31.85 -30.58
CA ASP A 9 21.43 30.44 -30.27
C ASP A 9 20.13 29.63 -30.17
N ASN A 10 19.86 28.89 -31.23
CA ASN A 10 18.87 27.82 -31.22
C ASN A 10 19.51 26.61 -30.52
N ALA A 11 19.44 26.54 -29.20
CA ALA A 11 19.70 25.32 -28.50
C ALA A 11 18.58 24.33 -28.87
N GLN A 12 18.88 23.42 -29.78
CA GLN A 12 18.07 22.23 -30.02
C GLN A 12 18.08 21.41 -28.74
N LEU A 13 16.92 21.40 -28.04
CA LEU A 13 16.65 20.42 -27.02
C LEU A 13 16.81 19.03 -27.66
N GLN A 14 17.85 18.32 -27.23
CA GLN A 14 18.01 16.91 -27.62
C GLN A 14 16.81 16.17 -26.99
N PRO A 15 16.14 15.28 -27.75
CA PRO A 15 15.08 14.46 -27.16
C PRO A 15 15.70 13.63 -26.03
N GLU A 16 15.05 13.66 -24.87
CA GLU A 16 15.40 12.77 -23.78
C GLU A 16 15.46 11.32 -24.28
N PRO A 17 16.41 10.52 -23.79
CA PRO A 17 16.51 9.13 -24.20
C PRO A 17 15.19 8.44 -23.87
N GLN A 18 14.44 8.03 -24.90
CA GLN A 18 13.32 7.13 -24.73
C GLN A 18 13.84 5.87 -24.03
N VAL A 19 13.43 5.67 -22.79
CA VAL A 19 13.72 4.44 -22.06
C VAL A 19 13.03 3.33 -22.84
N ASP A 20 13.82 2.43 -23.40
CA ASP A 20 13.33 1.28 -24.15
C ASP A 20 12.65 0.31 -23.18
N HIS A 21 11.33 0.44 -23.04
CA HIS A 21 10.52 -0.45 -22.21
C HIS A 21 10.66 -1.94 -22.61
N HIS A 22 11.04 -2.22 -23.87
CA HIS A 22 11.31 -3.59 -24.32
C HIS A 22 12.61 -4.18 -23.77
N ALA A 23 13.62 -3.37 -23.46
CA ALA A 23 14.89 -3.87 -22.91
C ALA A 23 14.73 -4.38 -21.45
N HIS A 24 13.79 -3.83 -20.68
CA HIS A 24 13.46 -4.31 -19.34
C HIS A 24 12.66 -5.64 -19.35
N MET A 25 12.05 -6.00 -20.47
CA MET A 25 11.26 -7.24 -20.61
C MET A 25 12.13 -8.50 -20.78
N MET A 26 13.42 -8.36 -21.07
CA MET A 26 14.33 -9.48 -21.38
C MET A 26 14.73 -10.36 -20.18
N GLY A 27 14.29 -10.03 -18.97
CA GLY A 27 14.47 -10.86 -17.77
C GLY A 27 13.22 -11.61 -17.33
N MET A 28 12.13 -11.53 -18.09
CA MET A 28 10.87 -12.20 -17.76
C MET A 28 10.99 -13.70 -18.05
N HIS A 29 10.88 -14.51 -17.02
CA HIS A 29 10.65 -15.93 -17.19
C HIS A 29 9.29 -16.14 -17.88
N ASP A 30 9.21 -17.12 -18.80
CA ASP A 30 7.97 -17.48 -19.46
C ASP A 30 6.86 -17.69 -18.41
N VAL A 31 5.78 -16.95 -18.56
CA VAL A 31 4.66 -16.99 -17.65
C VAL A 31 3.85 -18.21 -17.92
N VAL A 32 3.85 -19.14 -16.99
CA VAL A 32 2.95 -20.29 -17.04
C VAL A 32 1.66 -19.92 -16.30
N PRO A 33 0.51 -19.88 -16.98
CA PRO A 33 -0.77 -19.67 -16.29
C PRO A 33 -0.98 -20.75 -15.22
N ASP A 34 -1.58 -20.37 -14.09
CA ASP A 34 -2.01 -21.36 -13.09
C ASP A 34 -3.22 -22.19 -13.60
N ALA A 35 -3.70 -23.12 -12.78
CA ALA A 35 -4.81 -24.02 -13.14
C ALA A 35 -6.12 -23.25 -13.44
N GLN A 36 -6.24 -22.00 -12.99
CA GLN A 36 -7.38 -21.11 -13.26
C GLN A 36 -7.14 -20.17 -14.45
N GLY A 37 -5.98 -20.27 -15.11
CA GLY A 37 -5.59 -19.41 -16.24
C GLY A 37 -5.07 -18.02 -15.84
N ARG A 38 -4.79 -17.79 -14.56
CA ARG A 38 -4.23 -16.54 -14.06
C ARG A 38 -2.73 -16.46 -14.40
N GLN A 39 -2.26 -15.28 -14.74
CA GLN A 39 -0.88 -15.08 -15.20
C GLN A 39 -0.08 -14.28 -14.16
N LEU A 40 1.03 -14.83 -13.72
CA LEU A 40 1.97 -14.22 -12.78
C LEU A 40 3.27 -13.85 -13.47
N TYR A 41 3.67 -12.59 -13.36
CA TYR A 41 4.93 -12.06 -13.86
C TYR A 41 5.79 -11.63 -12.68
N GLY A 42 6.78 -12.42 -12.31
CA GLY A 42 7.74 -12.12 -11.25
C GLY A 42 8.94 -11.34 -11.77
N MET A 43 9.35 -10.32 -11.02
CA MET A 43 10.54 -9.53 -11.32
C MET A 43 11.43 -9.46 -10.08
N PRO A 44 12.74 -9.83 -10.20
CA PRO A 44 13.65 -9.69 -9.09
C PRO A 44 13.79 -8.23 -8.66
N HIS A 45 13.98 -8.00 -7.39
CA HIS A 45 14.31 -6.69 -6.82
C HIS A 45 15.78 -6.37 -7.11
N GLU A 46 16.08 -5.93 -8.31
CA GLU A 46 17.41 -5.46 -8.68
C GLU A 46 17.44 -3.93 -8.65
N MET A 47 18.47 -3.39 -8.00
CA MET A 47 18.68 -1.95 -7.94
C MET A 47 19.95 -1.57 -8.66
N SER A 48 19.85 -0.60 -9.56
CA SER A 48 21.02 -0.03 -10.20
C SER A 48 21.85 0.81 -9.19
N PRO A 49 23.15 1.02 -9.46
CA PRO A 49 23.95 1.94 -8.63
C PRO A 49 23.36 3.35 -8.57
N ALA A 50 22.72 3.82 -9.65
CA ALA A 50 22.05 5.12 -9.68
C ALA A 50 20.83 5.15 -8.74
N THR A 51 20.00 4.11 -8.76
CA THR A 51 18.87 3.95 -7.84
C THR A 51 19.33 3.95 -6.38
N LEU A 52 20.41 3.22 -6.07
CA LEU A 52 20.97 3.19 -4.71
C LEU A 52 21.49 4.57 -4.27
N ALA A 53 22.15 5.31 -5.17
CA ALA A 53 22.62 6.66 -4.88
C ALA A 53 21.44 7.60 -4.57
N GLU A 54 20.37 7.54 -5.35
CA GLU A 54 19.18 8.37 -5.14
C GLU A 54 18.48 8.05 -3.80
N LEU A 55 18.33 6.78 -3.44
CA LEU A 55 17.78 6.38 -2.14
C LEU A 55 18.63 6.91 -0.96
N ARG A 56 19.95 6.98 -1.14
CA ARG A 56 20.84 7.58 -0.14
C ARG A 56 20.68 9.08 -0.04
N ASP A 57 20.62 9.77 -1.18
CA ASP A 57 20.44 11.23 -1.21
C ASP A 57 19.14 11.64 -0.50
N LYS A 58 18.12 10.79 -0.55
CA LYS A 58 16.86 10.94 0.20
C LYS A 58 16.92 10.47 1.66
N ASN A 59 18.10 10.02 2.12
CA ASN A 59 18.33 9.52 3.48
C ASN A 59 17.39 8.38 3.92
N LEU A 60 16.95 7.56 2.98
CA LEU A 60 15.98 6.49 3.25
C LEU A 60 16.59 5.29 4.02
N PHE A 61 17.91 5.11 3.94
CA PHE A 61 18.62 4.00 4.61
C PHE A 61 19.90 4.50 5.30
N PRO A 62 19.76 5.36 6.31
CA PRO A 62 20.93 5.97 6.97
C PRO A 62 21.83 4.89 7.58
N GLY A 63 23.12 4.99 7.27
CA GLY A 63 24.15 4.11 7.85
C GLY A 63 24.29 2.73 7.20
N LEU A 64 23.44 2.37 6.21
CA LEU A 64 23.60 1.11 5.48
C LEU A 64 24.55 1.27 4.28
N THR A 65 25.32 0.22 3.97
CA THR A 65 26.10 0.14 2.73
C THR A 65 25.22 -0.24 1.55
N ASP A 66 25.69 -0.01 0.30
CA ASP A 66 24.96 -0.41 -0.92
C ASP A 66 24.65 -1.90 -0.94
N GLU A 67 25.60 -2.73 -0.49
CA GLU A 67 25.43 -4.18 -0.40
C GLU A 67 24.34 -4.56 0.62
N GLN A 68 24.27 -3.85 1.75
CA GLN A 68 23.22 -4.07 2.76
C GLN A 68 21.86 -3.66 2.25
N ILE A 69 21.74 -2.50 1.56
CA ILE A 69 20.49 -2.06 0.94
C ILE A 69 20.05 -3.06 -0.13
N ALA A 70 20.94 -3.44 -1.06
CA ALA A 70 20.65 -4.42 -2.09
C ALA A 70 20.29 -5.80 -1.50
N GLY A 71 20.94 -6.21 -0.41
CA GLY A 71 20.63 -7.45 0.32
C GLY A 71 19.24 -7.41 0.94
N MET A 72 18.85 -6.28 1.55
CA MET A 72 17.53 -6.07 2.13
C MET A 72 16.44 -6.08 1.04
N MET A 73 16.70 -5.43 -0.11
CA MET A 73 15.76 -5.45 -1.23
C MET A 73 15.55 -6.87 -1.78
N ARG A 74 16.61 -7.66 -1.94
CA ARG A 74 16.47 -9.07 -2.32
C ARG A 74 15.68 -9.88 -1.29
N ALA A 75 15.83 -9.59 -0.01
CA ALA A 75 15.12 -10.27 1.07
C ALA A 75 13.61 -9.92 1.11
N MET A 76 13.20 -8.78 0.57
CA MET A 76 11.79 -8.42 0.41
C MET A 76 11.06 -9.28 -0.64
N GLY A 77 11.79 -10.03 -1.45
CA GLY A 77 11.22 -10.86 -2.52
C GLY A 77 11.06 -10.11 -3.84
N SER A 78 10.39 -10.73 -4.78
CA SER A 78 10.14 -10.14 -6.11
C SER A 78 8.97 -9.18 -6.09
N ASN A 79 9.04 -8.13 -6.90
CA ASN A 79 7.83 -7.43 -7.34
C ASN A 79 7.15 -8.25 -8.43
N TYR A 80 5.84 -8.23 -8.52
CA TYR A 80 5.16 -8.97 -9.57
C TYR A 80 3.81 -8.38 -9.95
N ALA A 81 3.42 -8.62 -11.21
CA ALA A 81 2.09 -8.38 -11.73
C ALA A 81 1.32 -9.70 -11.76
N TRP A 82 0.04 -9.64 -11.40
CA TRP A 82 -0.81 -10.81 -11.40
C TRP A 82 -2.15 -10.51 -12.04
N TYR A 83 -2.37 -10.98 -13.25
CA TYR A 83 -3.66 -10.88 -13.92
C TYR A 83 -4.55 -12.02 -13.46
N ILE A 84 -5.70 -11.72 -12.85
CA ILE A 84 -6.55 -12.72 -12.18
C ILE A 84 -7.85 -13.05 -12.91
N SER A 85 -8.23 -12.27 -13.90
CA SER A 85 -9.38 -12.58 -14.74
C SER A 85 -9.09 -13.71 -15.71
N GLY A 86 -10.12 -14.46 -16.06
CA GLY A 86 -9.98 -15.50 -17.06
C GLY A 86 -9.54 -14.96 -18.41
N SER A 87 -8.71 -15.70 -19.17
CA SER A 87 -8.09 -15.24 -20.41
C SER A 87 -9.10 -14.86 -21.53
N GLN A 88 -10.34 -15.28 -21.39
CA GLN A 88 -11.44 -14.97 -22.33
C GLN A 88 -12.27 -13.76 -21.90
N LEU A 89 -12.12 -13.30 -20.66
CA LEU A 89 -12.86 -12.15 -20.17
C LEU A 89 -12.36 -10.87 -20.86
N ARG A 90 -13.31 -10.10 -21.39
CA ARG A 90 -13.06 -8.79 -22.02
C ARG A 90 -14.01 -7.78 -21.42
N GLY A 91 -13.56 -6.53 -21.34
CA GLY A 91 -14.40 -5.42 -20.88
C GLY A 91 -13.74 -4.08 -21.14
N GLU A 92 -14.55 -3.04 -21.29
CA GLU A 92 -14.07 -1.65 -21.46
C GLU A 92 -13.58 -1.06 -20.14
N GLN A 93 -14.01 -1.62 -19.00
CA GLN A 93 -13.59 -1.22 -17.67
C GLN A 93 -12.68 -2.28 -17.05
N GLY A 94 -11.68 -1.85 -16.29
CA GLY A 94 -10.75 -2.72 -15.60
C GLY A 94 -10.39 -2.21 -14.21
N VAL A 95 -9.89 -3.10 -13.37
CA VAL A 95 -9.43 -2.80 -12.01
C VAL A 95 -7.97 -3.19 -11.85
N LEU A 96 -7.15 -2.24 -11.42
CA LEU A 96 -5.77 -2.45 -11.00
C LEU A 96 -5.66 -2.27 -9.49
N ILE A 97 -5.28 -3.31 -8.76
CA ILE A 97 -5.06 -3.26 -7.32
C ILE A 97 -3.55 -3.15 -7.06
N LEU A 98 -3.14 -2.08 -6.39
CA LEU A 98 -1.75 -1.87 -5.97
C LEU A 98 -1.58 -2.29 -4.51
N ALA A 99 -0.60 -3.14 -4.23
CA ALA A 99 -0.28 -3.57 -2.87
C ALA A 99 1.24 -3.70 -2.68
N HIS A 100 1.73 -3.40 -1.48
CA HIS A 100 3.17 -3.51 -1.20
C HIS A 100 3.69 -4.94 -1.15
N GLY A 101 2.81 -5.92 -1.04
CA GLY A 101 3.15 -7.31 -0.81
C GLY A 101 3.09 -7.70 0.68
N PHE A 102 2.54 -8.88 0.94
CA PHE A 102 2.35 -9.43 2.29
C PHE A 102 3.09 -10.77 2.45
N GLY A 103 4.04 -11.02 1.55
CA GLY A 103 4.69 -12.31 1.38
C GLY A 103 3.83 -13.32 0.61
N ASP A 104 4.45 -14.37 0.10
CA ASP A 104 3.83 -15.32 -0.85
C ASP A 104 2.45 -15.84 -0.40
N HIS A 105 2.29 -16.17 0.87
CA HIS A 105 1.00 -16.63 1.38
C HIS A 105 -0.05 -15.50 1.45
N GLY A 106 0.32 -14.33 1.97
CA GLY A 106 -0.60 -13.20 2.10
C GLY A 106 -1.05 -12.67 0.74
N ASP A 107 -0.12 -12.61 -0.22
CA ASP A 107 -0.40 -12.16 -1.58
C ASP A 107 -1.34 -13.11 -2.31
N ARG A 108 -1.15 -14.43 -2.14
CA ARG A 108 -2.08 -15.44 -2.67
C ARG A 108 -3.44 -15.37 -2.02
N THR A 109 -3.50 -15.14 -0.71
CA THR A 109 -4.77 -14.98 0.01
C THR A 109 -5.54 -13.78 -0.52
N LEU A 110 -4.88 -12.62 -0.64
CA LEU A 110 -5.51 -11.43 -1.20
C LEU A 110 -5.96 -11.64 -2.65
N ARG A 111 -5.10 -12.22 -3.49
CA ARG A 111 -5.46 -12.56 -4.86
C ARG A 111 -6.70 -13.45 -4.94
N ASP A 112 -6.71 -14.51 -4.15
CA ASP A 112 -7.80 -15.50 -4.20
C ASP A 112 -9.12 -14.92 -3.66
N SER A 113 -9.06 -14.04 -2.65
CA SER A 113 -10.22 -13.31 -2.17
C SER A 113 -10.81 -12.37 -3.22
N MET A 114 -9.99 -11.81 -4.12
CA MET A 114 -10.44 -10.92 -5.21
C MET A 114 -10.91 -11.66 -6.47
N GLN A 115 -10.89 -12.99 -6.50
CA GLN A 115 -11.38 -13.74 -7.65
C GLN A 115 -12.80 -13.34 -8.09
N PRO A 116 -13.77 -13.07 -7.17
CA PRO A 116 -15.11 -12.62 -7.57
C PRO A 116 -15.12 -11.30 -8.36
N VAL A 117 -14.15 -10.41 -8.10
CA VAL A 117 -13.96 -9.17 -8.91
C VAL A 117 -13.41 -9.53 -10.28
N GLY A 118 -12.39 -10.39 -10.31
CA GLY A 118 -11.75 -10.87 -11.54
C GLY A 118 -12.66 -11.68 -12.46
N ASP A 119 -13.72 -12.28 -11.93
CA ASP A 119 -14.71 -13.02 -12.72
C ASP A 119 -15.73 -12.09 -13.40
N GLN A 120 -15.87 -10.87 -12.94
CA GLN A 120 -16.84 -9.89 -13.45
C GLN A 120 -16.22 -8.91 -14.44
N GLN A 121 -14.98 -8.49 -14.21
CA GLN A 121 -14.29 -7.50 -15.03
C GLN A 121 -12.77 -7.74 -15.07
N PRO A 122 -12.06 -7.29 -16.13
CA PRO A 122 -10.61 -7.37 -16.20
C PRO A 122 -9.96 -6.83 -14.94
N THR A 123 -9.24 -7.70 -14.21
CA THR A 123 -8.64 -7.35 -12.92
C THR A 123 -7.20 -7.84 -12.84
N ALA A 124 -6.32 -6.98 -12.38
CA ALA A 124 -4.92 -7.28 -12.16
C ALA A 124 -4.42 -6.71 -10.83
N PHE A 125 -3.38 -7.34 -10.30
CA PHE A 125 -2.59 -6.83 -9.17
C PHE A 125 -1.21 -6.38 -9.62
N ALA A 126 -0.68 -5.36 -8.94
CA ALA A 126 0.74 -5.08 -8.92
C ALA A 126 1.21 -5.09 -7.45
N PHE A 127 2.05 -6.08 -7.12
CA PHE A 127 2.61 -6.26 -5.79
C PHE A 127 4.06 -5.80 -5.74
N GLY A 128 4.41 -4.99 -4.78
CA GLY A 128 5.78 -4.58 -4.49
C GLY A 128 5.90 -3.15 -4.01
N MET A 129 7.01 -2.86 -3.36
CA MET A 129 7.30 -1.54 -2.78
C MET A 129 7.56 -0.44 -3.82
N SER A 130 7.74 -0.79 -5.10
CA SER A 130 7.99 0.17 -6.20
C SER A 130 9.15 1.15 -5.93
N MET A 131 10.08 0.80 -5.06
CA MET A 131 11.17 1.69 -4.62
C MET A 131 12.19 1.95 -5.72
N GLY A 132 12.48 0.96 -6.55
CA GLY A 132 13.48 1.05 -7.62
C GLY A 132 12.98 0.57 -8.97
N MET A 133 11.69 0.28 -9.11
CA MET A 133 11.08 -0.17 -10.37
C MET A 133 9.57 0.06 -10.40
N SER A 134 9.02 0.21 -11.61
CA SER A 134 7.59 0.34 -11.88
C SER A 134 7.07 -0.67 -12.90
N SER A 135 7.94 -1.51 -13.44
CA SER A 135 7.63 -2.42 -14.55
C SER A 135 6.53 -3.44 -14.22
N HIS A 136 6.39 -3.87 -12.95
CA HIS A 136 5.27 -4.73 -12.52
C HIS A 136 3.91 -4.01 -12.62
N ILE A 137 3.86 -2.71 -12.36
CA ILE A 137 2.65 -1.89 -12.54
C ILE A 137 2.34 -1.75 -14.03
N GLN A 138 3.36 -1.47 -14.86
CA GLN A 138 3.20 -1.38 -16.30
C GLN A 138 2.63 -2.68 -16.89
N LEU A 139 3.19 -3.83 -16.50
CA LEU A 139 2.70 -5.13 -16.99
C LEU A 139 1.26 -5.44 -16.57
N ALA A 140 0.88 -5.07 -15.35
CA ALA A 140 -0.51 -5.22 -14.92
C ALA A 140 -1.46 -4.38 -15.78
N LEU A 141 -1.08 -3.14 -16.09
CA LEU A 141 -1.84 -2.26 -16.99
C LEU A 141 -1.89 -2.80 -18.42
N ASP A 142 -0.77 -3.31 -18.96
CA ASP A 142 -0.71 -3.92 -20.27
C ASP A 142 -1.64 -5.12 -20.38
N GLY A 143 -1.72 -5.94 -19.33
CA GLY A 143 -2.68 -7.05 -19.23
C GLY A 143 -4.13 -6.58 -19.29
N LEU A 144 -4.47 -5.50 -18.58
CA LEU A 144 -5.82 -4.93 -18.58
C LEU A 144 -6.18 -4.34 -19.95
N THR A 145 -5.27 -3.58 -20.57
CA THR A 145 -5.50 -3.00 -21.92
C THR A 145 -5.60 -4.07 -22.99
N ALA A 146 -4.80 -5.15 -22.91
CA ALA A 146 -4.91 -6.31 -23.79
C ALA A 146 -6.27 -7.04 -23.63
N ALA A 147 -6.89 -6.98 -22.46
CA ALA A 147 -8.26 -7.46 -22.23
C ALA A 147 -9.35 -6.49 -22.71
N GLY A 148 -8.98 -5.32 -23.26
CA GLY A 148 -9.90 -4.35 -23.83
C GLY A 148 -10.26 -3.19 -22.91
N ALA A 149 -9.67 -3.09 -21.70
CA ALA A 149 -9.96 -2.02 -20.77
C ALA A 149 -9.48 -0.66 -21.36
N GLN A 150 -10.42 0.27 -21.46
CA GLN A 150 -10.22 1.66 -21.88
C GLN A 150 -10.32 2.62 -20.69
N GLN A 151 -10.97 2.19 -19.62
CA GLN A 151 -11.12 2.88 -18.35
C GLN A 151 -10.63 1.96 -17.24
N ILE A 152 -9.70 2.42 -16.41
CA ILE A 152 -9.10 1.60 -15.36
C ILE A 152 -9.17 2.33 -14.03
N ALA A 153 -9.86 1.72 -13.06
CA ALA A 153 -9.79 2.13 -11.67
C ALA A 153 -8.51 1.58 -11.03
N VAL A 154 -7.70 2.44 -10.45
CA VAL A 154 -6.52 2.05 -9.67
C VAL A 154 -6.84 2.12 -8.18
N ILE A 155 -6.82 0.98 -7.53
CA ILE A 155 -7.16 0.80 -6.12
C ILE A 155 -5.88 0.67 -5.30
N PRO A 156 -5.42 1.73 -4.62
CA PRO A 156 -4.26 1.64 -3.75
C PRO A 156 -4.65 0.95 -2.44
N ALA A 157 -4.22 -0.31 -2.27
CA ALA A 157 -4.37 -1.02 -1.00
C ALA A 157 -3.39 -0.43 0.03
N ALA A 158 -3.74 0.74 0.55
CA ALA A 158 -3.03 1.49 1.56
C ALA A 158 -4.04 1.99 2.61
N SER A 159 -3.66 1.97 3.90
CA SER A 159 -4.54 2.42 4.98
C SER A 159 -4.70 3.94 5.02
N SER A 160 -3.80 4.69 4.37
CA SER A 160 -3.72 6.14 4.47
C SER A 160 -3.04 6.74 3.23
N PRO A 161 -3.41 7.95 2.79
CA PRO A 161 -2.76 8.67 1.70
C PRO A 161 -1.37 9.21 2.10
N TYR A 162 -1.03 9.20 3.39
CA TYR A 162 0.18 9.81 3.91
C TYR A 162 1.42 8.93 3.87
N SER A 163 1.31 7.69 3.37
CA SER A 163 2.45 6.78 3.28
C SER A 163 3.40 7.15 2.14
N THR A 164 4.71 6.92 2.35
CA THR A 164 5.74 7.08 1.32
C THR A 164 5.45 6.23 0.08
N LEU A 165 4.90 5.04 0.28
CA LEU A 165 4.52 4.14 -0.82
C LEU A 165 3.38 4.71 -1.67
N MET A 166 2.36 5.33 -1.05
CA MET A 166 1.27 5.97 -1.77
C MET A 166 1.80 7.10 -2.65
N ARG A 167 2.68 7.95 -2.11
CA ARG A 167 3.33 9.04 -2.84
C ARG A 167 4.20 8.53 -4.01
N GLN A 168 4.87 7.39 -3.84
CA GLN A 168 5.62 6.76 -4.93
C GLN A 168 4.70 6.26 -6.04
N TRP A 169 3.55 5.66 -5.71
CA TRP A 169 2.57 5.28 -6.71
C TRP A 169 2.00 6.50 -7.45
N GLU A 170 1.67 7.57 -6.74
CA GLU A 170 1.24 8.83 -7.35
C GLU A 170 2.28 9.37 -8.35
N TYR A 171 3.58 9.29 -8.01
CA TYR A 171 4.66 9.65 -8.94
C TYR A 171 4.68 8.74 -10.16
N ILE A 172 4.56 7.43 -10.00
CA ILE A 172 4.57 6.46 -11.09
C ILE A 172 3.41 6.72 -12.07
N PHE A 173 2.27 7.16 -11.58
CA PHE A 173 1.11 7.53 -12.39
C PHE A 173 1.08 9.01 -12.83
N ALA A 174 2.18 9.74 -12.69
CA ALA A 174 2.32 11.15 -13.05
C ALA A 174 1.33 12.10 -12.35
N LEU A 175 0.78 11.70 -11.22
CA LEU A 175 -0.06 12.54 -10.34
C LEU A 175 0.78 13.43 -9.44
N ARG A 176 2.08 13.18 -9.36
CA ARG A 176 3.05 13.88 -8.55
C ARG A 176 4.36 14.04 -9.35
N ALA A 177 5.02 15.20 -9.21
CA ALA A 177 6.25 15.49 -9.96
C ALA A 177 7.48 14.75 -9.40
N ASP A 178 7.58 14.65 -8.07
CA ASP A 178 8.75 14.13 -7.37
C ASP A 178 8.53 12.70 -6.88
N ALA A 179 9.49 11.83 -7.15
CA ALA A 179 9.52 10.46 -6.63
C ALA A 179 9.80 10.47 -5.12
N GLU A 180 9.08 9.68 -4.37
CA GLU A 180 9.28 9.55 -2.91
C GLU A 180 10.49 8.66 -2.59
N TYR A 181 10.65 7.56 -3.32
CA TYR A 181 11.81 6.67 -3.21
C TYR A 181 12.84 7.01 -4.29
N ALA A 182 12.92 6.26 -5.36
CA ALA A 182 13.79 6.55 -6.48
C ALA A 182 13.00 6.92 -7.72
N THR A 183 13.63 7.70 -8.59
CA THR A 183 13.12 8.01 -9.93
C THR A 183 13.07 6.73 -10.75
N VAL A 184 11.86 6.30 -11.06
CA VAL A 184 11.58 5.12 -11.89
C VAL A 184 10.73 5.55 -13.08
N PRO A 185 10.68 4.76 -14.17
CA PRO A 185 9.79 5.06 -15.29
C PRO A 185 8.35 5.26 -14.86
N GLN A 186 7.71 6.34 -15.28
CA GLN A 186 6.27 6.51 -15.15
C GLN A 186 5.55 5.56 -16.10
N ILE A 187 4.34 5.16 -15.74
CA ILE A 187 3.53 4.26 -16.58
C ILE A 187 3.10 4.97 -17.87
N SER A 188 2.89 4.17 -18.93
CA SER A 188 2.34 4.62 -20.20
C SER A 188 1.18 3.71 -20.61
N THR A 189 0.01 4.28 -20.84
CA THR A 189 -1.19 3.53 -21.23
C THR A 189 -2.08 4.38 -22.13
N SER A 190 -2.81 3.72 -23.04
CA SER A 190 -3.87 4.37 -23.84
C SER A 190 -5.20 4.43 -23.09
N ALA A 191 -5.35 3.73 -21.98
CA ALA A 191 -6.55 3.76 -21.16
C ALA A 191 -6.59 5.03 -20.31
N THR A 192 -7.80 5.53 -20.04
CA THR A 192 -8.01 6.54 -19.00
C THR A 192 -7.91 5.87 -17.62
N VAL A 193 -7.06 6.40 -16.78
CA VAL A 193 -6.79 5.83 -15.44
C VAL A 193 -7.31 6.80 -14.38
N GLN A 194 -8.05 6.27 -13.41
CA GLN A 194 -8.51 7.02 -12.25
C GLN A 194 -8.07 6.33 -10.96
N PHE A 195 -7.43 7.09 -10.08
CA PHE A 195 -7.07 6.61 -8.74
C PHE A 195 -8.28 6.70 -7.82
N ALA A 196 -8.57 5.58 -7.15
CA ALA A 196 -9.47 5.58 -5.99
C ALA A 196 -8.75 6.16 -4.77
N ARG A 197 -9.53 6.63 -3.81
CA ARG A 197 -8.99 6.97 -2.49
C ARG A 197 -8.51 5.69 -1.78
N PRO A 198 -7.43 5.75 -0.98
CA PRO A 198 -7.06 4.64 -0.10
C PRO A 198 -8.15 4.38 0.96
N LEU A 199 -7.93 3.41 1.84
CA LEU A 199 -8.96 2.99 2.81
C LEU A 199 -9.42 4.10 3.74
N GLU A 200 -8.52 4.89 4.28
CA GLU A 200 -8.79 6.03 5.19
C GLU A 200 -9.85 5.68 6.27
N ASP A 201 -10.87 6.55 6.42
CA ASP A 201 -12.00 6.39 7.34
C ASP A 201 -13.28 5.87 6.63
N HIS A 202 -13.11 5.12 5.53
CA HIS A 202 -14.25 4.57 4.81
C HIS A 202 -15.15 3.72 5.74
N PRO A 203 -16.49 3.82 5.64
CA PRO A 203 -17.41 3.08 6.53
C PRO A 203 -17.19 1.57 6.55
N LEU A 204 -16.76 0.96 5.45
CA LEU A 204 -16.43 -0.47 5.42
C LEU A 204 -15.16 -0.78 6.23
N VAL A 205 -14.20 0.16 6.35
CA VAL A 205 -13.04 0.00 7.24
C VAL A 205 -13.49 0.02 8.68
N ALA A 206 -14.36 0.96 9.05
CA ALA A 206 -14.95 0.97 10.39
C ALA A 206 -15.68 -0.34 10.71
N ALA A 207 -16.48 -0.86 9.77
CA ALA A 207 -17.18 -2.14 9.92
C ALA A 207 -16.21 -3.33 10.10
N MET A 208 -15.10 -3.38 9.36
CA MET A 208 -14.05 -4.40 9.55
C MET A 208 -13.43 -4.32 10.95
N LEU A 209 -13.13 -3.11 11.43
CA LEU A 209 -12.56 -2.91 12.77
C LEU A 209 -13.55 -3.27 13.88
N ILE A 210 -14.84 -2.96 13.71
CA ILE A 210 -15.92 -3.38 14.63
C ILE A 210 -15.98 -4.90 14.70
N ASP A 211 -16.00 -5.60 13.56
CA ASP A 211 -16.03 -7.05 13.52
C ASP A 211 -14.77 -7.66 14.17
N HIS A 212 -13.58 -7.08 13.94
CA HIS A 212 -12.35 -7.51 14.60
C HIS A 212 -12.38 -7.32 16.12
N ALA A 213 -12.98 -6.23 16.62
CA ALA A 213 -13.14 -6.01 18.05
C ALA A 213 -14.17 -7.00 18.63
N ALA A 214 -15.30 -7.19 17.95
CA ALA A 214 -16.36 -8.11 18.40
C ALA A 214 -15.90 -9.56 18.51
N GLU A 215 -14.98 -10.03 17.65
CA GLU A 215 -14.42 -11.38 17.73
C GLU A 215 -13.70 -11.68 19.05
N ILE A 216 -13.18 -10.65 19.73
CA ILE A 216 -12.43 -10.80 20.98
C ILE A 216 -13.11 -10.13 22.18
N SER A 217 -14.23 -9.44 21.98
CA SER A 217 -15.03 -8.78 23.00
C SER A 217 -15.85 -9.80 23.80
N LEU A 218 -16.04 -9.53 25.11
CA LEU A 218 -16.92 -10.30 26.01
C LEU A 218 -17.96 -9.40 26.66
N ASP A 219 -17.60 -8.13 26.94
CA ASP A 219 -18.46 -7.13 27.57
C ASP A 219 -18.02 -5.72 27.17
N PRO A 220 -18.55 -5.16 26.07
CA PRO A 220 -18.12 -3.87 25.57
C PRO A 220 -18.08 -2.74 26.59
N HIS A 221 -19.04 -2.72 27.54
CA HIS A 221 -19.10 -1.68 28.59
C HIS A 221 -17.95 -1.74 29.60
N GLY A 222 -17.28 -2.90 29.72
CA GLY A 222 -16.11 -3.09 30.58
C GLY A 222 -14.79 -3.12 29.79
N GLU A 223 -14.81 -2.80 28.50
CA GLU A 223 -13.68 -2.97 27.60
C GLU A 223 -13.32 -1.67 26.88
N GLU A 224 -12.03 -1.42 26.76
CA GLU A 224 -11.51 -0.33 25.92
C GLU A 224 -10.68 -0.88 24.75
N ILE A 225 -10.86 -0.28 23.58
CA ILE A 225 -10.19 -0.67 22.36
C ILE A 225 -8.99 0.23 22.10
N ILE A 226 -7.86 -0.37 21.71
CA ILE A 226 -6.71 0.34 21.11
C ILE A 226 -6.59 -0.11 19.66
N ILE A 227 -6.81 0.82 18.73
CA ILE A 227 -6.59 0.64 17.29
C ILE A 227 -5.13 1.01 17.00
N VAL A 228 -4.32 0.03 16.61
CA VAL A 228 -2.91 0.26 16.30
C VAL A 228 -2.68 0.28 14.80
N ALA A 229 -1.98 1.30 14.30
CA ALA A 229 -1.54 1.39 12.91
C ALA A 229 -0.01 1.59 12.81
N HIS A 230 0.51 1.38 11.59
CA HIS A 230 1.93 1.56 11.29
C HIS A 230 2.40 3.00 11.54
N GLY A 231 1.70 3.99 11.00
CA GLY A 231 2.03 5.42 11.07
C GLY A 231 3.11 5.85 10.08
N PRO A 232 2.97 7.04 9.46
CA PRO A 232 4.01 7.65 8.64
C PRO A 232 5.23 8.10 9.46
N VAL A 233 6.37 8.23 8.79
CA VAL A 233 7.62 8.72 9.43
C VAL A 233 7.53 10.21 9.78
N ASP A 234 6.94 11.01 8.90
CA ASP A 234 6.74 12.44 9.12
C ASP A 234 5.68 12.68 10.18
N GLU A 235 5.97 13.58 11.13
CA GLU A 235 5.07 13.82 12.26
C GLU A 235 3.79 14.55 11.85
N GLN A 236 3.81 15.43 10.87
CA GLN A 236 2.61 16.10 10.39
C GLN A 236 1.67 15.11 9.69
N ASP A 237 2.22 14.23 8.87
CA ASP A 237 1.49 13.13 8.24
C ASP A 237 0.94 12.15 9.27
N ASN A 238 1.71 11.88 10.32
CA ASN A 238 1.31 11.00 11.43
C ASN A 238 0.10 11.57 12.19
N GLN A 239 0.12 12.86 12.49
CA GLN A 239 -1.03 13.54 13.12
C GLN A 239 -2.27 13.53 12.22
N ALA A 240 -2.10 13.70 10.91
CA ALA A 240 -3.20 13.60 9.94
C ALA A 240 -3.79 12.17 9.89
N GLN A 241 -2.94 11.15 9.92
CA GLN A 241 -3.40 9.76 10.01
C GLN A 241 -4.12 9.45 11.33
N LEU A 242 -3.60 9.95 12.45
CA LEU A 242 -4.27 9.80 13.74
C LEU A 242 -5.66 10.47 13.74
N ALA A 243 -5.81 11.64 13.13
CA ALA A 243 -7.11 12.29 12.98
C ALA A 243 -8.10 11.45 12.13
N THR A 244 -7.61 10.82 11.05
CA THR A 244 -8.42 9.88 10.26
C THR A 244 -8.81 8.64 11.07
N MET A 245 -7.89 8.10 11.88
CA MET A 245 -8.18 6.96 12.76
C MET A 245 -9.15 7.32 13.88
N GLU A 246 -9.16 8.57 14.32
CA GLU A 246 -10.14 9.05 15.31
C GLU A 246 -11.55 9.02 14.74
N ASN A 247 -11.74 9.34 13.44
CA ASN A 247 -13.05 9.15 12.78
C ASN A 247 -13.49 7.67 12.81
N LEU A 248 -12.55 6.73 12.60
CA LEU A 248 -12.86 5.30 12.74
C LEU A 248 -13.21 4.93 14.21
N ALA A 249 -12.51 5.51 15.17
CA ALA A 249 -12.77 5.27 16.59
C ALA A 249 -14.18 5.70 17.01
N GLU A 250 -14.75 6.75 16.40
CA GLU A 250 -16.12 7.18 16.67
C GLU A 250 -17.15 6.07 16.34
N TYR A 251 -16.96 5.33 15.25
CA TYR A 251 -17.83 4.20 14.92
C TYR A 251 -17.78 3.10 15.98
N LEU A 252 -16.58 2.78 16.50
CA LEU A 252 -16.41 1.76 17.53
C LEU A 252 -16.98 2.23 18.89
N ARG A 253 -16.87 3.52 19.21
CA ARG A 253 -17.52 4.09 20.42
C ARG A 253 -19.03 3.96 20.36
N ALA A 254 -19.62 4.07 19.16
CA ALA A 254 -21.06 3.90 18.99
C ALA A 254 -21.54 2.46 19.28
N GLU A 255 -20.66 1.46 19.24
CA GLU A 255 -20.95 0.07 19.62
C GLU A 255 -20.98 -0.15 21.15
N GLY A 256 -20.72 0.89 21.97
CA GLY A 256 -20.87 0.86 23.41
C GLY A 256 -19.62 0.42 24.19
N TYR A 257 -18.45 0.41 23.58
CA TYR A 257 -17.18 0.21 24.28
C TYR A 257 -16.91 1.36 25.25
N ALA A 258 -16.28 1.05 26.40
CA ALA A 258 -15.99 2.02 27.46
C ALA A 258 -15.04 3.14 26.98
N GLY A 259 -14.13 2.80 26.08
CA GLY A 259 -13.22 3.75 25.43
C GLY A 259 -12.65 3.19 24.14
N VAL A 260 -12.24 4.08 23.22
CA VAL A 260 -11.54 3.71 21.98
C VAL A 260 -10.42 4.71 21.73
N HIS A 261 -9.22 4.20 21.49
CA HIS A 261 -7.99 4.95 21.32
C HIS A 261 -7.31 4.62 20.00
N ALA A 262 -6.83 5.62 19.29
CA ALA A 262 -6.05 5.45 18.07
C ALA A 262 -4.55 5.68 18.36
N VAL A 263 -3.70 4.76 17.91
CA VAL A 263 -2.25 4.81 18.14
C VAL A 263 -1.50 4.42 16.88
N THR A 264 -0.41 5.13 16.58
CA THR A 264 0.55 4.76 15.54
C THR A 264 1.90 4.42 16.17
N LEU A 265 2.61 3.44 15.58
CA LEU A 265 3.94 3.05 16.07
C LEU A 265 5.07 3.78 15.33
N GLN A 266 4.79 4.37 14.16
CA GLN A 266 5.79 4.94 13.25
C GLN A 266 6.95 3.95 13.03
N ASP A 267 6.61 2.73 12.57
CA ASP A 267 7.55 1.59 12.52
C ASP A 267 8.80 1.84 11.66
N ASP A 268 8.72 2.72 10.66
CA ASP A 268 9.84 3.11 9.78
C ASP A 268 10.58 4.37 10.26
N ALA A 269 10.12 5.01 11.34
CA ALA A 269 10.76 6.19 11.91
C ALA A 269 12.08 5.81 12.64
N PRO A 270 12.92 6.81 13.00
CA PRO A 270 14.08 6.57 13.83
C PRO A 270 13.75 5.74 15.08
N ARG A 271 14.65 4.85 15.44
CA ARG A 271 14.45 3.86 16.52
C ARG A 271 13.96 4.50 17.84
N GLU A 272 14.43 5.70 18.12
CA GLU A 272 14.08 6.46 19.33
C GLU A 272 12.61 6.88 19.32
N VAL A 273 12.09 7.31 18.16
CA VAL A 273 10.68 7.68 17.96
C VAL A 273 9.79 6.46 18.15
N ARG A 274 10.10 5.36 17.45
CA ARG A 274 9.35 4.12 17.62
C ARG A 274 9.37 3.61 19.08
N ALA A 275 10.53 3.66 19.72
CA ALA A 275 10.65 3.22 21.12
C ALA A 275 9.81 4.07 22.08
N GLU A 276 9.67 5.38 21.79
CA GLU A 276 8.77 6.26 22.54
C GLU A 276 7.31 5.89 22.33
N ASN A 277 6.89 5.69 21.09
CA ASN A 277 5.52 5.29 20.76
C ASN A 277 5.15 3.96 21.41
N VAL A 278 6.07 3.00 21.46
CA VAL A 278 5.87 1.74 22.20
C VAL A 278 5.73 1.98 23.70
N ARG A 279 6.54 2.88 24.29
CA ARG A 279 6.39 3.22 25.74
C ARG A 279 5.00 3.83 26.03
N GLN A 280 4.53 4.71 25.14
CA GLN A 280 3.21 5.34 25.27
C GLN A 280 2.09 4.30 25.13
N LEU A 281 2.17 3.40 24.14
CA LEU A 281 1.22 2.32 23.97
C LEU A 281 1.17 1.41 25.21
N ARG A 282 2.32 1.05 25.77
CA ARG A 282 2.38 0.24 26.99
C ARG A 282 1.77 0.96 28.19
N ALA A 283 2.07 2.26 28.35
CA ALA A 283 1.50 3.08 29.42
C ALA A 283 -0.02 3.19 29.31
N LEU A 284 -0.56 3.33 28.11
CA LEU A 284 -2.00 3.33 27.86
C LEU A 284 -2.65 2.01 28.25
N VAL A 285 -2.05 0.87 27.92
CA VAL A 285 -2.57 -0.46 28.35
C VAL A 285 -2.57 -0.58 29.87
N ASP A 286 -1.50 -0.14 30.56
CA ASP A 286 -1.43 -0.16 32.03
C ASP A 286 -2.46 0.78 32.67
N GLU A 287 -2.67 1.96 32.10
CA GLU A 287 -3.66 2.95 32.57
C GLU A 287 -5.09 2.40 32.49
N ILE A 288 -5.48 1.85 31.34
CA ILE A 288 -6.81 1.25 31.15
C ILE A 288 -7.03 0.10 32.14
N ASN A 289 -6.05 -0.78 32.28
CA ASN A 289 -6.14 -1.88 33.27
C ASN A 289 -6.25 -1.36 34.73
N ALA A 290 -5.55 -0.26 35.07
CA ALA A 290 -5.62 0.35 36.40
C ALA A 290 -6.98 0.98 36.68
N GLN A 291 -7.72 1.40 35.66
CA GLN A 291 -9.09 1.89 35.73
C GLN A 291 -10.12 0.76 35.89
N GLY A 292 -9.68 -0.49 35.72
CA GLY A 292 -10.51 -1.68 35.86
C GLY A 292 -11.16 -2.16 34.57
N HIS A 293 -10.79 -1.61 33.42
CA HIS A 293 -11.25 -2.05 32.12
C HIS A 293 -10.33 -3.13 31.53
N GLU A 294 -10.89 -3.98 30.68
CA GLU A 294 -10.14 -4.93 29.89
C GLU A 294 -9.70 -4.27 28.57
N VAL A 295 -8.45 -4.52 28.16
CA VAL A 295 -7.88 -3.94 26.93
C VAL A 295 -8.08 -4.87 25.75
N LEU A 296 -8.68 -4.37 24.68
CA LEU A 296 -8.74 -5.01 23.37
C LEU A 296 -7.79 -4.29 22.41
N VAL A 297 -6.88 -5.03 21.80
CA VAL A 297 -5.98 -4.50 20.75
C VAL A 297 -6.44 -5.03 19.42
N ILE A 298 -6.69 -4.14 18.48
CA ILE A 298 -6.97 -4.45 17.07
C ILE A 298 -6.04 -3.63 16.18
N THR A 299 -5.94 -3.95 14.91
CA THR A 299 -5.02 -3.26 14.01
C THR A 299 -5.70 -2.68 12.79
N ASN A 300 -5.37 -1.42 12.46
CA ASN A 300 -5.66 -0.82 11.16
C ASN A 300 -4.47 -1.05 10.21
N LEU A 301 -4.20 -2.32 9.93
CA LEU A 301 -3.13 -2.82 9.07
C LEU A 301 -3.73 -3.70 7.98
N LEU A 302 -3.20 -3.60 6.78
CA LEU A 302 -3.71 -4.37 5.64
C LEU A 302 -3.40 -5.87 5.78
N GLY A 303 -2.13 -6.21 5.83
CA GLY A 303 -1.70 -7.61 5.94
C GLY A 303 -1.58 -8.09 7.37
N THR A 304 -1.47 -9.39 7.51
CA THR A 304 -1.29 -10.07 8.80
C THR A 304 0.13 -10.62 8.87
N ARG A 305 0.98 -10.21 9.77
CA ARG A 305 2.14 -10.96 10.29
C ARG A 305 3.23 -10.13 10.96
N MET A 306 4.01 -9.33 10.19
CA MET A 306 5.27 -8.79 10.74
C MET A 306 5.03 -7.71 11.81
N VAL A 307 4.18 -6.73 11.48
CA VAL A 307 3.88 -5.63 12.42
C VAL A 307 3.06 -6.17 13.60
N GLN A 308 2.08 -7.03 13.35
CA GLN A 308 1.29 -7.65 14.43
C GLN A 308 2.14 -8.50 15.38
N ALA A 309 3.12 -9.24 14.84
CA ALA A 309 4.07 -9.98 15.68
C ALA A 309 4.98 -9.04 16.49
N SER A 310 5.30 -7.86 15.94
CA SER A 310 6.04 -6.81 16.65
C SER A 310 5.22 -6.26 17.81
N ILE A 311 3.95 -5.89 17.57
CA ILE A 311 3.02 -5.41 18.60
C ILE A 311 2.92 -6.42 19.76
N ARG A 312 2.81 -7.71 19.44
CA ARG A 312 2.79 -8.76 20.47
C ARG A 312 4.06 -8.78 21.32
N ARG A 313 5.25 -8.57 20.70
CA ARG A 313 6.50 -8.47 21.45
C ARG A 313 6.56 -7.19 22.29
N ASP A 314 6.13 -6.08 21.72
CA ASP A 314 6.14 -4.77 22.38
C ASP A 314 5.22 -4.74 23.61
N LEU A 315 4.09 -5.45 23.56
CA LEU A 315 3.12 -5.56 24.67
C LEU A 315 3.37 -6.77 25.58
N ASN A 316 4.48 -7.48 25.40
CA ASN A 316 4.79 -8.63 26.26
C ASN A 316 4.79 -8.26 27.76
N GLY A 317 4.14 -9.11 28.57
CA GLY A 317 4.00 -8.93 30.01
C GLY A 317 2.79 -8.07 30.45
N LEU A 318 2.05 -7.46 29.54
CA LEU A 318 0.84 -6.70 29.82
C LEU A 318 -0.42 -7.59 29.69
N LYS A 319 -1.53 -7.15 30.28
CA LYS A 319 -2.82 -7.84 30.20
C LYS A 319 -3.67 -7.19 29.10
N TYR A 320 -3.96 -7.93 28.05
CA TYR A 320 -4.80 -7.49 26.91
C TYR A 320 -5.29 -8.70 26.13
N ARG A 321 -6.34 -8.53 25.33
CA ARG A 321 -6.76 -9.46 24.27
C ARG A 321 -6.40 -8.85 22.93
N TYR A 322 -5.99 -9.68 21.97
CA TYR A 322 -5.45 -9.21 20.71
C TYR A 322 -6.05 -9.95 19.52
N ASN A 323 -6.69 -9.19 18.63
CA ASN A 323 -7.02 -9.66 17.31
C ASN A 323 -5.92 -9.20 16.33
N PHE A 324 -5.16 -10.14 15.80
CA PHE A 324 -4.00 -9.89 14.93
C PHE A 324 -4.32 -9.98 13.44
N LYS A 325 -5.60 -10.07 13.04
CA LYS A 325 -6.03 -10.11 11.65
C LYS A 325 -5.73 -8.80 10.94
N GLY A 326 -5.39 -8.90 9.64
CA GLY A 326 -5.29 -7.75 8.73
C GLY A 326 -6.62 -7.50 8.02
N LEU A 327 -6.80 -6.28 7.51
CA LEU A 327 -8.02 -5.87 6.83
C LEU A 327 -8.26 -6.67 5.53
N VAL A 328 -7.20 -7.07 4.81
CA VAL A 328 -7.31 -7.83 3.55
C VAL A 328 -7.86 -9.25 3.73
N GLU A 329 -7.90 -9.77 4.95
CA GLU A 329 -8.47 -11.08 5.27
C GLU A 329 -9.97 -11.02 5.54
N HIS A 330 -10.54 -9.80 5.63
CA HIS A 330 -11.95 -9.59 5.93
C HIS A 330 -12.79 -9.56 4.64
N GLU A 331 -13.98 -10.18 4.64
CA GLU A 331 -14.87 -10.21 3.47
C GLU A 331 -15.28 -8.81 2.98
N LYS A 332 -15.47 -7.85 3.89
CA LYS A 332 -15.79 -6.46 3.55
C LYS A 332 -14.66 -5.73 2.82
N PHE A 333 -13.44 -6.30 2.78
CA PHE A 333 -12.35 -5.73 1.96
C PHE A 333 -12.66 -5.84 0.47
N ILE A 334 -13.30 -6.94 0.05
CA ILE A 334 -13.77 -7.13 -1.34
C ILE A 334 -14.86 -6.10 -1.66
N GLU A 335 -15.78 -5.85 -0.71
CA GLU A 335 -16.84 -4.85 -0.87
C GLU A 335 -16.24 -3.45 -1.04
N TRP A 336 -15.20 -3.14 -0.22
CA TRP A 336 -14.47 -1.87 -0.34
C TRP A 336 -13.80 -1.73 -1.70
N VAL A 337 -13.10 -2.76 -2.21
CA VAL A 337 -12.48 -2.73 -3.54
C VAL A 337 -13.52 -2.47 -4.63
N ASN A 338 -14.68 -3.15 -4.58
CA ASN A 338 -15.75 -2.95 -5.55
C ASN A 338 -16.36 -1.55 -5.47
N ALA A 339 -16.63 -1.04 -4.27
CA ALA A 339 -17.16 0.30 -4.07
C ALA A 339 -16.19 1.36 -4.60
N SER A 340 -14.92 1.28 -4.20
CA SER A 340 -13.88 2.21 -4.62
C SER A 340 -13.62 2.16 -6.14
N ALA A 341 -13.69 0.97 -6.74
CA ALA A 341 -13.57 0.83 -8.20
C ALA A 341 -14.74 1.50 -8.94
N ASN A 342 -15.96 1.28 -8.47
CA ASN A 342 -17.15 1.90 -9.08
C ASN A 342 -17.14 3.43 -8.94
N GLU A 343 -16.74 3.94 -7.78
CA GLU A 343 -16.60 5.39 -7.55
C GLU A 343 -15.57 6.00 -8.49
N ALA A 344 -14.36 5.40 -8.56
CA ALA A 344 -13.29 5.87 -9.43
C ALA A 344 -13.70 5.81 -10.92
N LEU A 345 -14.34 4.73 -11.36
CA LEU A 345 -14.81 4.61 -12.74
C LEU A 345 -15.91 5.63 -13.08
N ALA A 346 -16.76 6.00 -12.12
CA ALA A 346 -17.80 7.01 -12.31
C ALA A 346 -17.24 8.44 -12.44
N GLU A 347 -16.02 8.70 -11.97
CA GLU A 347 -15.33 9.98 -12.13
C GLU A 347 -14.64 10.14 -13.50
N ILE A 348 -14.51 9.06 -14.27
CA ILE A 348 -13.96 9.10 -15.63
C ILE A 348 -15.00 9.76 -16.56
N PRO A 349 -14.63 10.85 -17.29
CA PRO A 349 -15.54 11.62 -18.13
C PRO A 349 -16.05 10.84 -19.35
#